data_fc4737d79be7f7433a633633dec8897f
#
_entry.id   fc4737d79be7f7433a633633dec8897f
#
_cell.length_a   1.000
_cell.length_b   1.000
_cell.length_c   1.000
_cell.angle_alpha   90.00
_cell.angle_beta   90.00
_cell.angle_gamma   90.00
#
_symmetry.space_group_name_H-M   'P 1'
#
loop_
_entity.id
_entity.type
_entity.pdbx_description
1 polymer ?
#
loop_
_entity_poly.entity_id
_entity_poly.type
_entity_poly.pdbx_seq_one_letter_code
_entity_poly.pdbx_strand_id
1 'polypeptide(L)'
;MVSGITGRKSMIKVITLQHIYGKNRERMTDLLKTLVENELKNLEVKVEISITPENWAEFSLEGEDEEVSANFLISRYGTPAVKAEAGRTYRGFLQAFGDNAFLVNIGIPVRVETEELIALGSGRPAQLASRFGLIPHLPVEVEVFEVNKKVKTRFTKKQLDLWWSWKKAGTDRVIVNAATRSEIKSAIKKTGHGRDIYEIERIGLLEHAIVCRENTDGPGIVAAIGPRLKSEMGVVIGDAR
;
A
#
# COMPACT_ATOMS: atom_id res chain seq x y z
N MET A 1 -53.82 -2.72 17.56
CA MET A 1 -52.93 -1.82 16.81
C MET A 1 -51.53 -1.97 17.38
N VAL A 2 -50.72 -2.77 16.75
CA VAL A 2 -49.30 -2.92 17.13
C VAL A 2 -48.55 -1.95 16.26
N SER A 3 -48.09 -0.84 16.87
CA SER A 3 -47.22 0.15 16.25
C SER A 3 -45.89 -0.50 15.98
N GLY A 4 -45.62 -0.76 14.70
CA GLY A 4 -44.32 -1.23 14.25
C GLY A 4 -43.26 -0.13 14.50
N ILE A 5 -42.38 -0.38 15.45
CA ILE A 5 -41.16 0.38 15.61
C ILE A 5 -40.29 -0.02 14.41
N THR A 6 -40.32 0.77 13.35
CA THR A 6 -39.31 0.73 12.31
C THR A 6 -38.00 1.20 12.94
N GLY A 7 -37.24 0.23 13.47
CA GLY A 7 -35.87 0.48 13.89
C GLY A 7 -35.12 1.11 12.71
N ARG A 8 -34.64 2.34 12.87
CA ARG A 8 -33.65 2.91 11.97
C ARG A 8 -32.50 1.90 11.92
N LYS A 9 -32.33 1.20 10.81
CA LYS A 9 -31.11 0.44 10.58
C LYS A 9 -29.95 1.45 10.70
N SER A 10 -29.12 1.25 11.70
CA SER A 10 -27.90 2.02 11.83
C SER A 10 -26.98 1.63 10.68
N MET A 11 -26.21 2.55 10.18
CA MET A 11 -25.19 2.34 9.15
C MET A 11 -23.92 3.03 9.62
N ILE A 12 -22.88 2.25 9.86
CA ILE A 12 -21.59 2.78 10.27
C ILE A 12 -20.74 3.04 9.05
N LYS A 13 -20.12 4.21 8.99
CA LYS A 13 -19.14 4.58 7.97
C LYS A 13 -17.75 4.59 8.55
N VAL A 14 -16.82 3.93 7.87
CA VAL A 14 -15.40 3.83 8.26
C VAL A 14 -14.52 4.23 7.09
N ILE A 15 -13.72 5.28 7.25
CA ILE A 15 -12.66 5.64 6.31
C ILE A 15 -11.39 4.91 6.73
N THR A 16 -10.86 4.10 5.84
CA THR A 16 -9.63 3.34 6.10
C THR A 16 -8.44 3.93 5.38
N LEU A 17 -7.23 3.61 5.88
CA LEU A 17 -5.98 3.98 5.24
C LEU A 17 -5.71 3.09 4.01
N GLN A 18 -6.72 2.96 3.14
CA GLN A 18 -6.62 2.27 1.86
C GLN A 18 -6.84 3.29 0.74
N HIS A 19 -5.80 3.55 -0.03
CA HIS A 19 -5.83 4.55 -1.07
C HIS A 19 -6.26 3.94 -2.40
N ILE A 20 -7.30 4.51 -3.03
CA ILE A 20 -7.78 4.09 -4.35
C ILE A 20 -7.15 5.00 -5.40
N TYR A 21 -6.31 4.46 -6.24
CA TYR A 21 -5.47 5.21 -7.17
C TYR A 21 -5.45 4.62 -8.58
N GLY A 22 -4.81 5.34 -9.51
CA GLY A 22 -4.59 4.88 -10.88
C GLY A 22 -5.82 5.01 -11.79
N LYS A 23 -5.69 4.48 -13.00
CA LYS A 23 -6.71 4.58 -14.06
C LYS A 23 -7.88 3.60 -13.90
N ASN A 24 -7.72 2.55 -13.10
CA ASN A 24 -8.70 1.48 -12.91
C ASN A 24 -9.35 1.53 -11.51
N ARG A 25 -9.79 2.71 -11.09
CA ARG A 25 -10.36 2.94 -9.74
C ARG A 25 -11.54 2.01 -9.43
N GLU A 26 -12.47 1.84 -10.36
CA GLU A 26 -13.60 0.92 -10.22
C GLU A 26 -13.12 -0.49 -9.93
N ARG A 27 -12.19 -1.00 -10.72
CA ARG A 27 -11.62 -2.33 -10.52
C ARG A 27 -10.91 -2.46 -9.16
N MET A 28 -10.18 -1.44 -8.71
CA MET A 28 -9.57 -1.45 -7.37
C MET A 28 -10.62 -1.50 -6.27
N THR A 29 -11.70 -0.74 -6.43
CA THR A 29 -12.83 -0.74 -5.49
C THR A 29 -13.49 -2.11 -5.43
N ASP A 30 -13.75 -2.76 -6.57
CA ASP A 30 -14.33 -4.11 -6.64
C ASP A 30 -13.42 -5.16 -5.99
N LEU A 31 -12.11 -5.08 -6.26
CA LEU A 31 -11.12 -5.98 -5.65
C LEU A 31 -11.06 -5.79 -4.13
N LEU A 32 -11.04 -4.54 -3.67
CA LEU A 32 -11.02 -4.22 -2.25
C LEU A 32 -12.30 -4.69 -1.56
N LYS A 33 -13.46 -4.46 -2.20
CA LYS A 33 -14.75 -4.95 -1.72
C LYS A 33 -14.74 -6.46 -1.55
N THR A 34 -14.35 -7.20 -2.59
CA THR A 34 -14.27 -8.67 -2.54
C THR A 34 -13.33 -9.17 -1.44
N LEU A 35 -12.19 -8.49 -1.22
CA LEU A 35 -11.26 -8.87 -0.16
C LEU A 35 -11.86 -8.65 1.23
N VAL A 36 -12.52 -7.51 1.46
CA VAL A 36 -13.16 -7.19 2.73
C VAL A 36 -14.35 -8.10 3.00
N GLU A 37 -15.21 -8.35 2.01
CA GLU A 37 -16.32 -9.31 2.13
C GLU A 37 -15.83 -10.71 2.50
N ASN A 38 -14.71 -11.16 1.94
CA ASN A 38 -14.10 -12.44 2.31
C ASN A 38 -13.54 -12.45 3.75
N GLU A 39 -12.99 -11.34 4.23
CA GLU A 39 -12.50 -11.21 5.60
C GLU A 39 -13.66 -11.16 6.62
N LEU A 40 -14.80 -10.56 6.25
CA LEU A 40 -16.00 -10.42 7.09
C LEU A 40 -17.04 -11.52 6.86
N LYS A 41 -16.75 -12.55 6.08
CA LYS A 41 -17.71 -13.59 5.62
C LYS A 41 -18.49 -14.33 6.73
N ASN A 42 -17.99 -14.29 7.96
CA ASN A 42 -18.61 -14.95 9.12
C ASN A 42 -19.41 -13.96 9.98
N LEU A 43 -19.57 -12.70 9.54
CA LEU A 43 -20.30 -11.64 10.23
C LEU A 43 -21.56 -11.27 9.42
N GLU A 44 -22.61 -10.95 10.13
CA GLU A 44 -23.88 -10.51 9.53
C GLU A 44 -23.82 -9.01 9.20
N VAL A 45 -23.08 -8.67 8.15
CA VAL A 45 -22.87 -7.30 7.69
C VAL A 45 -22.86 -7.20 6.18
N LYS A 46 -23.59 -6.22 5.65
CA LYS A 46 -23.53 -5.79 4.26
C LYS A 46 -22.44 -4.72 4.14
N VAL A 47 -21.56 -4.87 3.16
CA VAL A 47 -20.46 -3.96 2.91
C VAL A 47 -20.66 -3.23 1.59
N GLU A 48 -20.64 -1.91 1.65
CA GLU A 48 -20.57 -1.04 0.47
C GLU A 48 -19.30 -0.19 0.56
N ILE A 49 -18.71 0.09 -0.58
CA ILE A 49 -17.49 0.93 -0.69
C ILE A 49 -17.80 2.17 -1.51
N SER A 50 -17.38 3.32 -0.99
CA SER A 50 -17.27 4.58 -1.70
C SER A 50 -15.85 5.12 -1.61
N ILE A 51 -15.55 6.14 -2.41
CA ILE A 51 -14.22 6.76 -2.44
C ILE A 51 -14.38 8.20 -1.97
N THR A 52 -13.60 8.58 -0.94
CA THR A 52 -13.59 9.98 -0.48
C THR A 52 -12.93 10.91 -1.51
N PRO A 53 -13.14 12.24 -1.43
CA PRO A 53 -12.47 13.21 -2.31
C PRO A 53 -10.94 13.07 -2.29
N GLU A 54 -10.36 12.66 -1.17
CA GLU A 54 -8.93 12.44 -0.97
C GLU A 54 -8.47 11.05 -1.46
N ASN A 55 -9.37 10.28 -2.09
CA ASN A 55 -9.12 8.94 -2.62
C ASN A 55 -8.93 7.84 -1.57
N TRP A 56 -9.46 8.00 -0.36
CA TRP A 56 -9.52 6.93 0.62
C TRP A 56 -10.74 6.05 0.42
N ALA A 57 -10.61 4.77 0.75
CA ALA A 57 -11.76 3.87 0.78
C ALA A 57 -12.62 4.15 2.01
N GLU A 58 -13.89 4.49 1.79
CA GLU A 58 -14.93 4.60 2.80
C GLU A 58 -15.83 3.38 2.72
N PHE A 59 -15.94 2.64 3.81
CA PHE A 59 -16.82 1.49 3.94
C PHE A 59 -18.08 1.89 4.66
N SER A 60 -19.23 1.58 4.07
CA SER A 60 -20.55 1.66 4.70
C SER A 60 -20.96 0.25 5.11
N LEU A 61 -21.21 0.07 6.41
CA LEU A 61 -21.49 -1.20 7.05
C LEU A 61 -22.92 -1.17 7.60
N GLU A 62 -23.75 -2.16 7.24
CA GLU A 62 -25.14 -2.28 7.69
C GLU A 62 -25.41 -3.73 8.09
N GLY A 63 -25.83 -3.98 9.32
CA GLY A 63 -26.15 -5.32 9.83
C GLY A 63 -26.00 -5.44 11.33
N GLU A 64 -26.21 -6.65 11.85
CA GLU A 64 -26.10 -6.90 13.30
C GLU A 64 -24.67 -6.77 13.80
N ASP A 65 -23.68 -7.11 12.95
CA ASP A 65 -22.26 -7.07 13.29
C ASP A 65 -21.54 -5.81 12.76
N GLU A 66 -22.25 -4.70 12.50
CA GLU A 66 -21.66 -3.50 11.92
C GLU A 66 -20.56 -2.87 12.79
N GLU A 67 -20.71 -2.83 14.13
CA GLU A 67 -19.73 -2.28 15.06
C GLU A 67 -18.46 -3.17 15.13
N VAL A 68 -18.63 -4.48 15.20
CA VAL A 68 -17.53 -5.45 15.21
C VAL A 68 -16.75 -5.35 13.91
N SER A 69 -17.47 -5.28 12.79
CA SER A 69 -16.88 -5.11 11.45
C SER A 69 -16.11 -3.80 11.32
N ALA A 70 -16.68 -2.68 11.82
CA ALA A 70 -16.03 -1.37 11.81
C ALA A 70 -14.71 -1.40 12.60
N ASN A 71 -14.73 -1.93 13.82
CA ASN A 71 -13.54 -2.06 14.66
C ASN A 71 -12.49 -2.97 14.03
N PHE A 72 -12.91 -4.06 13.40
CA PHE A 72 -12.02 -4.95 12.64
C PHE A 72 -11.33 -4.19 11.51
N LEU A 73 -12.08 -3.46 10.67
CA LEU A 73 -11.52 -2.70 9.55
C LEU A 73 -10.54 -1.62 10.03
N ILE A 74 -10.88 -0.88 11.09
CA ILE A 74 -9.98 0.13 11.69
C ILE A 74 -8.69 -0.52 12.19
N SER A 75 -8.80 -1.62 12.92
CA SER A 75 -7.63 -2.33 13.46
C SER A 75 -6.75 -2.89 12.33
N ARG A 76 -7.37 -3.45 11.29
CA ARG A 76 -6.69 -4.14 10.19
C ARG A 76 -6.03 -3.17 9.22
N TYR A 77 -6.75 -2.14 8.81
CA TYR A 77 -6.34 -1.23 7.73
C TYR A 77 -5.87 0.13 8.23
N GLY A 78 -6.17 0.49 9.48
CA GLY A 78 -5.90 1.82 10.02
C GLY A 78 -6.84 2.89 9.47
N THR A 79 -6.71 4.11 9.97
CA THR A 79 -7.45 5.29 9.53
C THR A 79 -6.50 6.38 9.08
N PRO A 80 -6.87 7.22 8.09
CA PRO A 80 -6.08 8.39 7.71
C PRO A 80 -5.93 9.36 8.88
N ALA A 81 -4.73 9.88 9.08
CA ALA A 81 -4.49 10.89 10.11
C ALA A 81 -5.11 12.23 9.71
N VAL A 82 -5.85 12.85 10.62
CA VAL A 82 -6.39 14.22 10.44
C VAL A 82 -5.41 15.30 10.87
N LYS A 83 -4.42 14.95 11.71
CA LYS A 83 -3.32 15.82 12.14
C LYS A 83 -2.09 14.97 12.42
N ALA A 84 -0.92 15.62 12.31
CA ALA A 84 0.36 15.02 12.72
C ALA A 84 0.67 15.42 14.17
N GLU A 85 1.24 14.51 14.94
CA GLU A 85 1.68 14.75 16.33
C GLU A 85 3.13 14.31 16.46
N ALA A 86 3.97 15.14 17.08
CA ALA A 86 5.38 14.83 17.29
C ALA A 86 5.54 13.59 18.21
N GLY A 87 6.54 12.75 17.92
CA GLY A 87 6.81 11.51 18.63
C GLY A 87 5.94 10.33 18.18
N ARG A 88 5.05 10.52 17.21
CA ARG A 88 4.20 9.42 16.70
C ARG A 88 4.69 8.86 15.38
N THR A 89 4.46 7.56 15.22
CA THR A 89 4.64 6.82 13.98
C THR A 89 3.31 6.69 13.25
N TYR A 90 3.35 6.91 11.94
CA TYR A 90 2.20 6.82 11.06
C TYR A 90 2.48 5.88 9.90
N ARG A 91 1.47 5.09 9.53
CA ARG A 91 1.43 4.42 8.24
C ARG A 91 0.92 5.41 7.19
N GLY A 92 1.39 5.27 5.96
CA GLY A 92 0.97 6.08 4.84
C GLY A 92 1.40 5.46 3.53
N PHE A 93 1.33 6.25 2.45
CA PHE A 93 1.69 5.82 1.11
C PHE A 93 2.63 6.84 0.48
N LEU A 94 3.62 6.34 -0.27
CA LEU A 94 4.42 7.19 -1.15
C LEU A 94 3.51 7.84 -2.20
N GLN A 95 3.60 9.16 -2.36
CA GLN A 95 2.86 9.88 -3.40
C GLN A 95 3.73 10.20 -4.61
N ALA A 96 4.90 10.75 -4.34
CA ALA A 96 5.82 11.20 -5.37
C ALA A 96 7.24 11.35 -4.84
N PHE A 97 8.19 11.45 -5.75
CA PHE A 97 9.60 11.71 -5.50
C PHE A 97 9.94 13.08 -6.08
N GLY A 98 9.83 14.11 -5.24
CA GLY A 98 10.12 15.50 -5.60
C GLY A 98 11.63 15.77 -5.68
N ASP A 99 12.00 17.03 -5.97
CA ASP A 99 13.41 17.40 -6.12
C ASP A 99 14.19 17.25 -4.82
N ASN A 100 13.58 17.58 -3.67
CA ASN A 100 14.25 17.64 -2.38
C ASN A 100 13.58 16.77 -1.29
N ALA A 101 12.54 15.98 -1.64
CA ALA A 101 11.84 15.17 -0.64
C ALA A 101 11.09 14.00 -1.27
N PHE A 102 10.83 12.96 -0.46
CA PHE A 102 9.73 12.03 -0.72
C PHE A 102 8.45 12.63 -0.18
N LEU A 103 7.39 12.60 -0.98
CA LEU A 103 6.05 12.98 -0.56
C LEU A 103 5.32 11.74 -0.06
N VAL A 104 4.80 11.80 1.15
CA VAL A 104 4.07 10.70 1.81
C VAL A 104 2.70 11.21 2.23
N ASN A 105 1.67 10.42 2.01
CA ASN A 105 0.32 10.70 2.50
C ASN A 105 0.01 9.76 3.67
N ILE A 106 -0.16 10.33 4.86
CA ILE A 106 -0.56 9.62 6.08
C ILE A 106 -2.06 9.84 6.44
N GLY A 107 -2.82 10.48 5.55
CA GLY A 107 -4.12 11.12 5.72
C GLY A 107 -4.01 12.63 5.48
N ILE A 108 -2.87 13.18 5.80
CA ILE A 108 -2.39 14.50 5.40
C ILE A 108 -1.06 14.36 4.66
N PRO A 109 -0.73 15.25 3.71
CA PRO A 109 0.54 15.20 3.01
C PRO A 109 1.68 15.63 3.95
N VAL A 110 2.71 14.79 4.02
CA VAL A 110 3.96 15.07 4.75
C VAL A 110 5.17 14.87 3.83
N ARG A 111 6.32 15.40 4.23
CA ARG A 111 7.53 15.39 3.41
C ARG A 111 8.68 14.79 4.22
N VAL A 112 9.34 13.78 3.67
CA VAL A 112 10.63 13.30 4.17
C VAL A 112 11.70 13.99 3.34
N GLU A 113 12.32 15.01 3.93
CA GLU A 113 13.30 15.87 3.26
C GLU A 113 14.61 15.12 2.98
N THR A 114 15.42 15.63 2.05
CA THR A 114 16.66 14.97 1.60
C THR A 114 17.61 14.65 2.74
N GLU A 115 17.66 15.52 3.76
CA GLU A 115 18.50 15.32 4.95
C GLU A 115 18.13 14.07 5.71
N GLU A 116 16.86 13.70 5.72
CA GLU A 116 16.35 12.47 6.37
C GLU A 116 16.48 11.23 5.47
N LEU A 117 16.80 11.42 4.19
CA LEU A 117 17.03 10.33 3.23
C LEU A 117 18.49 9.85 3.19
N ILE A 118 19.41 10.47 3.92
CA ILE A 118 20.84 10.12 3.97
C ILE A 118 21.04 8.64 4.34
N ALA A 119 20.16 8.07 5.16
CA ALA A 119 20.18 6.65 5.50
C ALA A 119 19.99 5.71 4.30
N LEU A 120 19.45 6.19 3.17
CA LEU A 120 19.34 5.46 1.90
C LEU A 120 20.54 5.67 0.99
N GLY A 121 21.48 6.52 1.41
CA GLY A 121 22.69 6.87 0.66
C GLY A 121 22.61 8.26 0.03
N SER A 122 23.63 8.59 -0.79
CA SER A 122 23.68 9.85 -1.52
C SER A 122 22.88 9.80 -2.81
N GLY A 123 22.30 10.93 -3.20
CA GLY A 123 21.54 11.10 -4.44
C GLY A 123 20.29 11.95 -4.27
N ARG A 124 19.68 12.33 -5.39
CA ARG A 124 18.38 12.99 -5.41
C ARG A 124 17.27 12.00 -5.03
N PRO A 125 16.14 12.44 -4.49
CA PRO A 125 15.02 11.57 -4.13
C PRO A 125 14.62 10.58 -5.23
N ALA A 126 14.48 11.03 -6.47
CA ALA A 126 14.15 10.16 -7.61
C ALA A 126 15.21 9.06 -7.87
N GLN A 127 16.50 9.37 -7.66
CA GLN A 127 17.59 8.39 -7.82
C GLN A 127 17.57 7.36 -6.68
N LEU A 128 17.28 7.81 -5.46
CA LEU A 128 17.11 6.91 -4.31
C LEU A 128 15.90 6.00 -4.51
N ALA A 129 14.77 6.56 -4.95
CA ALA A 129 13.58 5.77 -5.27
C ALA A 129 13.89 4.69 -6.33
N SER A 130 14.57 5.05 -7.42
CA SER A 130 14.96 4.10 -8.46
C SER A 130 15.90 3.01 -7.93
N ARG A 131 16.87 3.37 -7.08
CA ARG A 131 17.82 2.41 -6.47
C ARG A 131 17.13 1.34 -5.63
N PHE A 132 16.07 1.70 -4.92
CA PHE A 132 15.30 0.79 -4.06
C PHE A 132 14.01 0.29 -4.72
N GLY A 133 13.83 0.50 -6.03
CA GLY A 133 12.64 0.06 -6.77
C GLY A 133 11.32 0.64 -6.24
N LEU A 134 11.39 1.81 -5.59
CA LEU A 134 10.22 2.44 -4.99
C LEU A 134 9.37 3.10 -6.07
N ILE A 135 8.07 2.85 -5.99
CA ILE A 135 7.07 3.41 -6.88
C ILE A 135 6.00 4.15 -6.04
N PRO A 136 5.21 5.06 -6.64
CA PRO A 136 4.07 5.67 -5.96
C PRO A 136 3.10 4.62 -5.39
N HIS A 137 2.35 5.02 -4.39
CA HIS A 137 1.33 4.24 -3.70
C HIS A 137 1.83 3.05 -2.87
N LEU A 138 3.15 2.84 -2.74
CA LEU A 138 3.67 1.85 -1.80
C LEU A 138 3.39 2.26 -0.35
N PRO A 139 2.90 1.33 0.48
CA PRO A 139 2.74 1.58 1.91
C PRO A 139 4.10 1.79 2.57
N VAL A 140 4.17 2.80 3.42
CA VAL A 140 5.39 3.16 4.16
C VAL A 140 5.05 3.54 5.60
N GLU A 141 6.06 3.50 6.45
CA GLU A 141 5.97 3.90 7.84
C GLU A 141 6.92 5.07 8.11
N VAL A 142 6.37 6.17 8.60
CA VAL A 142 7.11 7.39 8.92
C VAL A 142 6.91 7.77 10.37
N GLU A 143 7.93 8.39 10.95
CA GLU A 143 7.88 9.01 12.28
C GLU A 143 7.82 10.53 12.10
N VAL A 144 6.87 11.17 12.78
CA VAL A 144 6.82 12.62 12.94
C VAL A 144 7.64 12.99 14.17
N PHE A 145 8.78 13.66 13.99
CA PHE A 145 9.64 13.97 15.12
C PHE A 145 9.56 15.43 15.57
N GLU A 146 9.00 16.32 14.74
CA GLU A 146 8.78 17.72 15.08
C GLU A 146 7.53 18.26 14.38
N VAL A 147 6.73 19.04 15.09
CA VAL A 147 5.56 19.75 14.56
C VAL A 147 5.63 21.20 15.01
N ASN A 148 6.00 22.08 14.08
CA ASN A 148 6.06 23.53 14.26
C ASN A 148 5.32 24.19 13.08
N LYS A 149 5.94 25.20 12.43
CA LYS A 149 5.44 25.78 11.17
C LYS A 149 5.38 24.76 10.03
N LYS A 150 6.21 23.69 10.11
CA LYS A 150 6.23 22.55 9.20
C LYS A 150 6.25 21.26 10.02
N VAL A 151 5.69 20.22 9.44
CA VAL A 151 5.77 18.85 9.98
C VAL A 151 7.05 18.22 9.45
N LYS A 152 7.95 17.85 10.37
CA LYS A 152 9.18 17.14 10.02
C LYS A 152 9.00 15.65 10.23
N THR A 153 9.32 14.88 9.22
CA THR A 153 9.13 13.42 9.21
C THR A 153 10.36 12.71 8.69
N ARG A 154 10.56 11.49 9.16
CA ARG A 154 11.57 10.56 8.65
C ARG A 154 10.98 9.17 8.50
N PHE A 155 11.58 8.33 7.68
CA PHE A 155 11.20 6.91 7.65
C PHE A 155 11.62 6.24 8.94
N THR A 156 10.79 5.32 9.44
CA THR A 156 11.17 4.53 10.62
C THR A 156 12.37 3.64 10.30
N LYS A 157 13.15 3.31 11.34
CA LYS A 157 14.28 2.37 11.18
C LYS A 157 13.82 1.06 10.55
N LYS A 158 12.67 0.53 10.95
CA LYS A 158 12.06 -0.68 10.38
C LYS A 158 11.82 -0.56 8.88
N GLN A 159 11.33 0.60 8.42
CA GLN A 159 11.09 0.85 6.99
C GLN A 159 12.40 0.89 6.21
N LEU A 160 13.43 1.55 6.75
CA LEU A 160 14.76 1.63 6.14
C LEU A 160 15.42 0.25 6.09
N ASP A 161 15.38 -0.50 7.20
CA ASP A 161 15.93 -1.85 7.29
C ASP A 161 15.27 -2.80 6.27
N LEU A 162 13.96 -2.67 6.05
CA LEU A 162 13.23 -3.43 5.04
C LEU A 162 13.77 -3.15 3.63
N TRP A 163 13.91 -1.90 3.24
CA TRP A 163 14.43 -1.54 1.91
C TRP A 163 15.89 -1.97 1.72
N TRP A 164 16.71 -1.82 2.76
CA TRP A 164 18.09 -2.31 2.73
C TRP A 164 18.17 -3.83 2.67
N SER A 165 17.24 -4.56 3.32
CA SER A 165 17.19 -6.02 3.20
C SER A 165 16.91 -6.46 1.76
N TRP A 166 16.05 -5.75 1.04
CA TRP A 166 15.79 -6.00 -0.37
C TRP A 166 17.02 -5.76 -1.23
N LYS A 167 17.73 -4.64 -0.98
CA LYS A 167 18.90 -4.24 -1.75
C LYS A 167 20.09 -5.16 -1.53
N LYS A 168 20.30 -5.63 -0.31
CA LYS A 168 21.38 -6.53 0.07
C LYS A 168 21.11 -8.00 -0.27
N ALA A 169 19.92 -8.33 -0.71
CA ALA A 169 19.60 -9.69 -1.13
C ALA A 169 20.39 -10.06 -2.40
N GLY A 170 20.72 -11.34 -2.55
CA GLY A 170 21.38 -11.86 -3.75
C GLY A 170 20.46 -12.01 -4.96
N THR A 171 19.19 -11.60 -4.83
CA THR A 171 18.16 -11.78 -5.83
C THR A 171 17.41 -10.48 -6.08
N ASP A 172 16.93 -10.30 -7.30
CA ASP A 172 16.11 -9.16 -7.66
C ASP A 172 14.70 -9.28 -7.07
N ARG A 173 14.06 -8.11 -6.86
CA ARG A 173 12.64 -8.02 -6.51
C ARG A 173 11.93 -7.10 -7.50
N VAL A 174 10.75 -7.54 -7.95
CA VAL A 174 9.85 -6.70 -8.74
C VAL A 174 8.71 -6.25 -7.84
N ILE A 175 8.65 -4.95 -7.61
CA ILE A 175 7.59 -4.31 -6.83
C ILE A 175 6.42 -4.02 -7.76
N VAL A 176 5.22 -4.42 -7.35
CA VAL A 176 3.99 -4.28 -8.14
C VAL A 176 2.91 -3.64 -7.28
N ASN A 177 2.23 -2.63 -7.78
CA ASN A 177 1.05 -2.03 -7.15
C ASN A 177 -0.24 -2.36 -7.90
N ALA A 178 -1.40 -2.05 -7.30
CA ALA A 178 -2.74 -2.18 -7.90
C ALA A 178 -3.03 -3.58 -8.52
N ALA A 179 -2.50 -4.65 -7.93
CA ALA A 179 -2.73 -6.02 -8.39
C ALA A 179 -2.94 -6.98 -7.22
N THR A 180 -3.83 -7.94 -7.39
CA THR A 180 -3.98 -9.04 -6.45
C THR A 180 -2.89 -10.08 -6.64
N ARG A 181 -2.60 -10.85 -5.58
CA ARG A 181 -1.65 -11.96 -5.66
C ARG A 181 -2.04 -12.99 -6.74
N SER A 182 -3.34 -13.23 -6.94
CA SER A 182 -3.82 -14.17 -7.97
C SER A 182 -3.59 -13.66 -9.39
N GLU A 183 -3.75 -12.36 -9.63
CA GLU A 183 -3.44 -11.74 -10.93
C GLU A 183 -1.95 -11.84 -11.26
N ILE A 184 -1.10 -11.53 -10.27
CA ILE A 184 0.35 -11.66 -10.43
C ILE A 184 0.73 -13.12 -10.75
N LYS A 185 0.21 -14.10 -9.99
CA LYS A 185 0.42 -15.51 -10.26
C LYS A 185 -0.04 -15.92 -11.67
N SER A 186 -1.21 -15.43 -12.10
CA SER A 186 -1.72 -15.69 -13.44
C SER A 186 -0.83 -15.10 -14.52
N ALA A 187 -0.34 -13.86 -14.35
CA ALA A 187 0.57 -13.23 -15.29
C ALA A 187 1.89 -14.00 -15.40
N ILE A 188 2.52 -14.36 -14.28
CA ILE A 188 3.74 -15.16 -14.22
C ILE A 188 3.56 -16.50 -14.93
N LYS A 189 2.45 -17.22 -14.65
CA LYS A 189 2.15 -18.50 -15.29
C LYS A 189 1.99 -18.37 -16.81
N LYS A 190 1.23 -17.36 -17.24
CA LYS A 190 0.96 -17.13 -18.69
C LYS A 190 2.19 -16.70 -19.47
N THR A 191 3.21 -16.16 -18.82
CA THR A 191 4.47 -15.76 -19.44
C THR A 191 5.58 -16.81 -19.33
N GLY A 192 5.30 -17.94 -18.65
CA GLY A 192 6.24 -19.05 -18.52
C GLY A 192 7.29 -18.89 -17.42
N HIS A 193 7.25 -17.77 -16.65
CA HIS A 193 8.25 -17.43 -15.64
C HIS A 193 8.03 -18.07 -14.26
N GLY A 194 7.20 -19.11 -14.16
CA GLY A 194 6.93 -19.75 -12.86
C GLY A 194 8.16 -20.33 -12.17
N ARG A 195 9.17 -20.75 -12.94
CA ARG A 195 10.43 -21.32 -12.42
C ARG A 195 11.42 -20.23 -11.97
N ASP A 196 11.24 -18.99 -12.42
CA ASP A 196 12.13 -17.88 -12.18
C ASP A 196 11.76 -17.11 -10.90
N ILE A 197 10.59 -17.42 -10.33
CA ILE A 197 10.06 -16.76 -9.15
C ILE A 197 10.17 -17.70 -7.95
N TYR A 198 10.73 -17.15 -6.86
CA TYR A 198 10.79 -17.81 -5.57
C TYR A 198 9.46 -17.71 -4.83
N GLU A 199 8.99 -16.46 -4.61
CA GLU A 199 7.72 -16.20 -3.95
C GLU A 199 7.14 -14.84 -4.33
N ILE A 200 5.90 -14.59 -3.87
CA ILE A 200 5.24 -13.28 -3.94
C ILE A 200 4.91 -12.85 -2.52
N GLU A 201 5.66 -11.89 -2.02
CA GLU A 201 5.47 -11.27 -0.71
C GLU A 201 4.35 -10.22 -0.78
N ARG A 202 3.56 -10.09 0.28
CA ARG A 202 2.57 -9.03 0.41
C ARG A 202 3.20 -7.83 1.11
N ILE A 203 3.22 -6.66 0.47
CA ILE A 203 3.65 -5.38 1.06
C ILE A 203 2.45 -4.62 1.62
N GLY A 204 1.37 -4.58 0.86
CA GLY A 204 0.10 -3.93 1.20
C GLY A 204 -1.09 -4.78 0.81
N LEU A 205 -2.25 -4.18 0.64
CA LEU A 205 -3.44 -4.91 0.23
C LEU A 205 -3.37 -5.34 -1.24
N LEU A 206 -2.99 -4.41 -2.10
CA LEU A 206 -2.82 -4.58 -3.55
C LEU A 206 -1.38 -4.34 -4.01
N GLU A 207 -0.44 -4.22 -3.08
CA GLU A 207 0.97 -4.02 -3.31
C GLU A 207 1.75 -5.29 -2.92
N HIS A 208 2.61 -5.74 -3.83
CA HIS A 208 3.35 -6.99 -3.69
C HIS A 208 4.80 -6.83 -4.16
N ALA A 209 5.68 -7.67 -3.60
CA ALA A 209 7.03 -7.89 -4.11
C ALA A 209 7.13 -9.31 -4.68
N ILE A 210 7.50 -9.42 -5.94
CA ILE A 210 7.85 -10.68 -6.59
C ILE A 210 9.33 -10.90 -6.34
N VAL A 211 9.66 -11.92 -5.56
CA VAL A 211 11.05 -12.29 -5.26
C VAL A 211 11.53 -13.23 -6.37
N CYS A 212 12.52 -12.77 -7.13
CA CYS A 212 13.13 -13.56 -8.19
C CYS A 212 14.06 -14.63 -7.62
N ARG A 213 14.29 -15.68 -8.35
CA ARG A 213 15.36 -16.65 -8.05
C ARG A 213 16.72 -16.11 -8.46
N GLU A 214 17.77 -16.77 -8.00
CA GLU A 214 19.13 -16.50 -8.43
C GLU A 214 19.23 -16.56 -9.96
N ASN A 215 20.03 -15.67 -10.54
CA ASN A 215 20.23 -15.50 -11.98
C ASN A 215 18.99 -15.12 -12.79
N THR A 216 17.90 -14.69 -12.13
CA THR A 216 16.73 -14.13 -12.79
C THR A 216 16.86 -12.61 -12.87
N ASP A 217 16.65 -12.08 -14.08
CA ASP A 217 16.69 -10.65 -14.36
C ASP A 217 15.34 -9.99 -14.04
N GLY A 218 15.29 -9.16 -13.00
CA GLY A 218 14.08 -8.46 -12.57
C GLY A 218 13.47 -7.56 -13.66
N PRO A 219 14.25 -6.73 -14.38
CA PRO A 219 13.77 -5.98 -15.53
C PRO A 219 13.13 -6.84 -16.62
N GLY A 220 13.69 -8.00 -16.91
CA GLY A 220 13.11 -8.97 -17.85
C GLY A 220 11.75 -9.51 -17.39
N ILE A 221 11.60 -9.78 -16.08
CA ILE A 221 10.29 -10.15 -15.51
C ILE A 221 9.28 -9.02 -15.69
N VAL A 222 9.66 -7.76 -15.43
CA VAL A 222 8.77 -6.59 -15.65
C VAL A 222 8.33 -6.49 -17.11
N ALA A 223 9.26 -6.65 -18.05
CA ALA A 223 8.95 -6.61 -19.48
C ALA A 223 7.95 -7.70 -19.88
N ALA A 224 8.07 -8.90 -19.29
CA ALA A 224 7.22 -10.04 -19.60
C ALA A 224 5.80 -9.91 -19.01
N ILE A 225 5.68 -9.54 -17.71
CA ILE A 225 4.39 -9.55 -17.02
C ILE A 225 3.66 -8.18 -17.08
N GLY A 226 4.39 -7.08 -17.27
CA GLY A 226 3.85 -5.71 -17.25
C GLY A 226 2.66 -5.49 -18.19
N PRO A 227 2.71 -5.91 -19.48
CA PRO A 227 1.59 -5.78 -20.40
C PRO A 227 0.29 -6.47 -19.94
N ARG A 228 0.40 -7.42 -19.00
CA ARG A 228 -0.73 -8.21 -18.48
C ARG A 228 -1.35 -7.66 -17.20
N LEU A 229 -0.63 -6.85 -16.44
CA LEU A 229 -1.04 -6.41 -15.10
C LEU A 229 -1.59 -4.99 -15.04
N LYS A 230 -1.36 -4.14 -16.03
CA LYS A 230 -1.78 -2.72 -16.01
C LYS A 230 -1.42 -1.99 -14.70
N SER A 231 -0.33 -2.39 -14.07
CA SER A 231 0.18 -1.91 -12.78
C SER A 231 1.47 -1.14 -13.00
N GLU A 232 1.79 -0.22 -12.10
CA GLU A 232 3.14 0.35 -12.04
C GLU A 232 4.07 -0.67 -11.39
N MET A 233 5.30 -0.73 -11.88
CA MET A 233 6.30 -1.68 -11.40
C MET A 233 7.64 -0.99 -11.19
N GLY A 234 8.31 -1.38 -10.10
CA GLY A 234 9.69 -1.01 -9.81
C GLY A 234 10.55 -2.25 -9.68
N VAL A 235 11.85 -2.09 -9.81
CA VAL A 235 12.80 -3.20 -9.64
C VAL A 235 13.86 -2.83 -8.62
N VAL A 236 14.04 -3.70 -7.64
CA VAL A 236 15.20 -3.69 -6.75
C VAL A 236 16.20 -4.69 -7.28
N ILE A 237 17.30 -4.20 -7.81
CA ILE A 237 18.42 -5.07 -8.24
C ILE A 237 19.24 -5.40 -7.00
N GLY A 238 19.40 -6.68 -6.69
CA GLY A 238 20.18 -7.15 -5.56
C GLY A 238 21.67 -6.90 -5.73
N ASP A 239 22.37 -6.47 -4.66
CA ASP A 239 23.80 -6.11 -4.71
C ASP A 239 24.74 -7.33 -4.62
N ALA A 240 24.26 -8.48 -4.16
CA ALA A 240 25.10 -9.67 -3.93
C ALA A 240 25.22 -10.58 -5.16
N ARG A 241 25.27 -10.01 -6.37
CA ARG A 241 25.53 -10.73 -7.63
C ARG A 241 27.02 -10.92 -7.88
#